data_a980a3cb483754ea7ee760d386c6953e
#
_entry.id   a980a3cb483754ea7ee760d386c6953e
#
_cell.length_a   1.000
_cell.length_b   1.000
_cell.length_c   1.000
_cell.angle_alpha   90.00
_cell.angle_beta   90.00
_cell.angle_gamma   90.00
#
_symmetry.space_group_name_H-M   'P 1'
#
loop_
_entity.id
_entity.type
_entity.pdbx_description
1 polymer ?
#
loop_
_entity_poly.entity_id
_entity_poly.type
_entity_poly.pdbx_seq_one_letter_code
_entity_poly.pdbx_strand_id
1 'polypeptide(L)'
;MESQYIIEMLNIRKEFPGIVANDDITLQLRRGEIHALLGENGAGKSTLMSVLFGLYQPEAGVIKKNSQVVHINKPNDATALNIGMVHQHFKLVDVFTVLDNIILGAEDTKLGFLQKKEARRKVQELSDKYKLHVDLDAKVEDITVGMQQRTEILKMLYRTMRS
;
A
#
# COMPACT_ATOMS: atom_id res chain seq x y z
N MET A 1 4.74 0.30 -27.94
CA MET A 1 5.92 0.65 -27.13
C MET A 1 5.52 0.51 -25.67
N GLU A 2 6.25 -0.31 -24.89
CA GLU A 2 6.02 -0.34 -23.45
C GLU A 2 6.36 1.03 -22.86
N SER A 3 5.53 1.50 -21.94
CA SER A 3 5.78 2.75 -21.23
C SER A 3 7.08 2.65 -20.43
N GLN A 4 7.94 3.65 -20.53
CA GLN A 4 9.15 3.75 -19.73
C GLN A 4 8.82 3.86 -18.24
N TYR A 5 7.68 4.47 -17.90
CA TYR A 5 7.23 4.69 -16.54
C TYR A 5 5.97 3.86 -16.24
N ILE A 6 5.98 3.19 -15.07
CA ILE A 6 4.81 2.46 -14.59
C ILE A 6 3.81 3.40 -13.92
N ILE A 7 4.32 4.39 -13.18
CA ILE A 7 3.53 5.45 -12.53
C ILE A 7 4.15 6.81 -12.87
N GLU A 8 3.31 7.75 -13.19
CA GLU A 8 3.66 9.15 -13.35
C GLU A 8 2.66 10.01 -12.58
N MET A 9 3.16 10.86 -11.73
CA MET A 9 2.43 11.94 -11.08
C MET A 9 2.97 13.23 -11.67
N LEU A 10 2.17 13.95 -12.44
CA LEU A 10 2.63 15.10 -13.23
C LEU A 10 1.97 16.38 -12.72
N ASN A 11 2.79 17.38 -12.37
CA ASN A 11 2.38 18.71 -11.94
C ASN A 11 1.37 18.67 -10.76
N ILE A 12 1.59 17.77 -9.81
CA ILE A 12 0.69 17.57 -8.67
C ILE A 12 0.72 18.78 -7.75
N ARG A 13 -0.45 19.35 -7.50
CA ARG A 13 -0.68 20.37 -6.48
C ARG A 13 -1.62 19.83 -5.41
N LYS A 14 -1.20 19.94 -4.16
CA LYS A 14 -2.03 19.63 -3.00
C LYS A 14 -1.90 20.71 -1.95
N GLU A 15 -3.03 21.29 -1.56
CA GLU A 15 -3.09 22.31 -0.52
C GLU A 15 -4.08 21.93 0.58
N PHE A 16 -3.80 22.42 1.76
CA PHE A 16 -4.64 22.37 2.95
C PHE A 16 -4.87 23.80 3.45
N PRO A 17 -5.87 24.07 4.30
CA PRO A 17 -6.08 25.40 4.83
C PRO A 17 -4.80 26.00 5.40
N GLY A 18 -4.32 27.06 4.77
CA GLY A 18 -3.12 27.82 5.20
C GLY A 18 -1.77 27.24 4.78
N ILE A 19 -1.72 26.10 4.05
CA ILE A 19 -0.45 25.51 3.61
C ILE A 19 -0.57 24.82 2.25
N VAL A 20 0.38 25.04 1.37
CA VAL A 20 0.58 24.27 0.14
C VAL A 20 1.59 23.16 0.44
N ALA A 21 1.10 21.92 0.47
CA ALA A 21 1.92 20.75 0.81
C ALA A 21 2.72 20.21 -0.38
N ASN A 22 2.13 20.26 -1.58
CA ASN A 22 2.81 19.96 -2.84
C ASN A 22 2.47 21.06 -3.84
N ASP A 23 3.45 21.56 -4.57
CA ASP A 23 3.27 22.58 -5.60
C ASP A 23 4.05 22.19 -6.84
N ASP A 24 3.33 21.90 -7.92
CA ASP A 24 3.88 21.51 -9.22
C ASP A 24 4.88 20.32 -9.14
N ILE A 25 4.55 19.30 -8.34
CA ILE A 25 5.44 18.16 -8.12
C ILE A 25 5.26 17.12 -9.21
N THR A 26 6.37 16.73 -9.85
CA THR A 26 6.41 15.61 -10.79
C THR A 26 7.24 14.47 -10.24
N LEU A 27 6.64 13.26 -10.20
CA LEU A 27 7.28 12.01 -9.82
C LEU A 27 7.03 10.96 -10.89
N GLN A 28 8.09 10.35 -11.40
CA GLN A 28 8.01 9.31 -12.43
C GLN A 28 8.77 8.06 -11.97
N LEU A 29 8.08 6.93 -11.91
CA LEU A 29 8.61 5.66 -11.43
C LEU A 29 8.72 4.68 -12.60
N ARG A 30 9.90 4.07 -12.77
CA ARG A 30 10.13 3.03 -13.78
C ARG A 30 9.74 1.67 -13.24
N ARG A 31 9.42 0.75 -14.14
CA ARG A 31 9.12 -0.63 -13.78
C ARG A 31 10.35 -1.32 -13.18
N GLY A 32 10.16 -2.03 -12.06
CA GLY A 32 11.23 -2.78 -11.38
C GLY A 32 12.26 -1.91 -10.65
N GLU A 33 12.02 -0.61 -10.51
CA GLU A 33 12.92 0.34 -9.83
C GLU A 33 12.54 0.48 -8.35
N ILE A 34 13.55 0.59 -7.50
CA ILE A 34 13.40 1.07 -6.13
C ILE A 34 13.71 2.57 -6.13
N HIS A 35 12.70 3.38 -5.90
CA HIS A 35 12.80 4.83 -5.94
C HIS A 35 12.73 5.41 -4.54
N ALA A 36 13.80 6.09 -4.09
CA ALA A 36 13.85 6.73 -2.79
C ALA A 36 13.40 8.19 -2.89
N LEU A 37 12.38 8.56 -2.12
CA LEU A 37 11.89 9.93 -2.01
C LEU A 37 12.52 10.59 -0.77
N LEU A 38 13.51 11.46 -0.99
CA LEU A 38 14.26 12.14 0.05
C LEU A 38 13.75 13.58 0.26
N GLY A 39 13.90 14.09 1.46
CA GLY A 39 13.53 15.47 1.84
C GLY A 39 13.33 15.60 3.34
N GLU A 40 13.30 16.83 3.82
CA GLU A 40 13.08 17.15 5.23
C GLU A 40 11.69 16.75 5.74
N ASN A 41 11.53 16.69 7.06
CA ASN A 41 10.21 16.48 7.66
C ASN A 41 9.31 17.68 7.32
N GLY A 42 8.07 17.38 6.89
CA GLY A 42 7.15 18.42 6.42
C GLY A 42 7.28 18.79 4.94
N ALA A 43 8.26 18.25 4.20
CA ALA A 43 8.45 18.54 2.76
C ALA A 43 7.37 17.95 1.82
N GLY A 44 6.22 17.52 2.33
CA GLY A 44 5.10 17.05 1.51
C GLY A 44 5.22 15.59 0.99
N LYS A 45 6.27 14.84 1.36
CA LYS A 45 6.48 13.45 0.88
C LYS A 45 5.30 12.52 1.18
N SER A 46 4.86 12.49 2.43
CA SER A 46 3.72 11.66 2.85
C SER A 46 2.42 12.11 2.22
N THR A 47 2.26 13.41 1.97
CA THR A 47 1.12 13.98 1.25
C THR A 47 1.09 13.50 -0.19
N LEU A 48 2.23 13.54 -0.90
CA LEU A 48 2.34 13.06 -2.27
C LEU A 48 1.98 11.57 -2.38
N MET A 49 2.48 10.73 -1.46
CA MET A 49 2.14 9.31 -1.39
C MET A 49 0.66 9.09 -1.05
N SER A 50 0.08 9.92 -0.19
CA SER A 50 -1.35 9.87 0.15
C SER A 50 -2.24 10.26 -1.03
N VAL A 51 -1.79 11.18 -1.88
CA VAL A 51 -2.47 11.49 -3.16
C VAL A 51 -2.42 10.27 -4.09
N LEU A 52 -1.26 9.64 -4.25
CA LEU A 52 -1.11 8.45 -5.10
C LEU A 52 -2.00 7.29 -4.61
N PHE A 53 -2.17 7.15 -3.31
CA PHE A 53 -3.01 6.09 -2.73
C PHE A 53 -4.49 6.46 -2.60
N GLY A 54 -4.89 7.68 -3.01
CA GLY A 54 -6.29 8.13 -3.00
C GLY A 54 -6.84 8.51 -1.62
N LEU A 55 -5.96 8.81 -0.65
CA LEU A 55 -6.35 9.37 0.64
C LEU A 55 -6.66 10.87 0.54
N TYR A 56 -5.99 11.55 -0.37
CA TYR A 56 -6.24 12.96 -0.70
C TYR A 56 -6.44 13.12 -2.20
N GLN A 57 -7.30 14.06 -2.58
CA GLN A 57 -7.44 14.48 -3.97
C GLN A 57 -6.51 15.67 -4.23
N PRO A 58 -5.74 15.69 -5.32
CA PRO A 58 -4.96 16.86 -5.70
C PRO A 58 -5.88 17.94 -6.27
N GLU A 59 -5.53 19.22 -6.08
CA GLU A 59 -6.21 20.37 -6.68
C GLU A 59 -5.83 20.53 -8.15
N ALA A 60 -4.63 20.07 -8.54
CA ALA A 60 -4.17 20.07 -9.93
C ALA A 60 -3.18 18.92 -10.17
N GLY A 61 -2.94 18.63 -11.44
CA GLY A 61 -2.04 17.59 -11.91
C GLY A 61 -2.76 16.33 -12.39
N VAL A 62 -1.99 15.37 -12.86
CA VAL A 62 -2.49 14.15 -13.48
C VAL A 62 -1.69 12.95 -12.97
N ILE A 63 -2.38 11.86 -12.68
CA ILE A 63 -1.75 10.57 -12.38
C ILE A 63 -1.93 9.66 -13.60
N LYS A 64 -0.83 9.03 -14.04
CA LYS A 64 -0.85 8.03 -15.11
C LYS A 64 -0.29 6.71 -14.61
N LYS A 65 -0.85 5.62 -15.11
CA LYS A 65 -0.31 4.27 -14.99
C LYS A 65 -0.12 3.68 -16.38
N ASN A 66 1.09 3.21 -16.69
CA ASN A 66 1.46 2.70 -18.02
C ASN A 66 1.05 3.70 -19.12
N SER A 67 1.35 4.98 -18.95
CA SER A 67 1.01 6.12 -19.83
C SER A 67 -0.49 6.44 -19.96
N GLN A 68 -1.37 5.71 -19.32
CA GLN A 68 -2.82 5.99 -19.32
C GLN A 68 -3.21 6.81 -18.10
N VAL A 69 -4.00 7.86 -18.30
CA VAL A 69 -4.54 8.67 -17.19
C VAL A 69 -5.46 7.79 -16.34
N VAL A 70 -5.25 7.83 -15.03
CA VAL A 70 -6.06 7.12 -14.05
C VAL A 70 -6.61 8.09 -13.03
N HIS A 71 -7.82 7.80 -12.53
CA HIS A 71 -8.46 8.55 -11.47
C HIS A 71 -8.49 7.71 -10.20
N ILE A 72 -7.82 8.19 -9.17
CA ILE A 72 -7.71 7.51 -7.87
C ILE A 72 -8.42 8.39 -6.84
N ASN A 73 -9.71 8.11 -6.61
CA ASN A 73 -10.56 8.91 -5.72
C ASN A 73 -10.59 8.35 -4.28
N LYS A 74 -10.23 7.09 -4.13
CA LYS A 74 -10.22 6.37 -2.83
C LYS A 74 -9.18 5.25 -2.86
N PRO A 75 -8.77 4.72 -1.70
CA PRO A 75 -7.77 3.64 -1.61
C PRO A 75 -8.10 2.38 -2.41
N ASN A 76 -9.39 2.05 -2.55
CA ASN A 76 -9.81 0.89 -3.35
C ASN A 76 -9.47 1.06 -4.84
N ASP A 77 -9.50 2.29 -5.37
CA ASP A 77 -9.14 2.55 -6.77
C ASP A 77 -7.63 2.32 -6.97
N ALA A 78 -6.81 2.76 -6.01
CA ALA A 78 -5.36 2.48 -6.01
C ALA A 78 -5.09 0.97 -5.95
N THR A 79 -5.78 0.25 -5.07
CA THR A 79 -5.65 -1.21 -4.94
C THR A 79 -6.05 -1.92 -6.23
N ALA A 80 -7.13 -1.53 -6.89
CA ALA A 80 -7.55 -2.08 -8.19
C ALA A 80 -6.51 -1.82 -9.31
N LEU A 81 -5.71 -0.77 -9.15
CA LEU A 81 -4.56 -0.48 -9.99
C LEU A 81 -3.27 -1.16 -9.52
N ASN A 82 -3.33 -2.11 -8.59
CA ASN A 82 -2.16 -2.76 -7.98
C ASN A 82 -1.16 -1.77 -7.37
N ILE A 83 -1.67 -0.67 -6.80
CA ILE A 83 -0.89 0.28 -6.00
C ILE A 83 -1.18 -0.02 -4.54
N GLY A 84 -0.19 -0.49 -3.81
CA GLY A 84 -0.28 -0.78 -2.38
C GLY A 84 0.45 0.28 -1.56
N MET A 85 0.02 0.48 -0.31
CA MET A 85 0.67 1.38 0.65
C MET A 85 0.87 0.70 1.99
N VAL A 86 2.05 0.87 2.55
CA VAL A 86 2.35 0.52 3.94
C VAL A 86 2.41 1.81 4.75
N HIS A 87 1.59 1.88 5.80
CA HIS A 87 1.51 3.09 6.62
C HIS A 87 2.68 3.18 7.61
N GLN A 88 3.12 4.38 7.93
CA GLN A 88 4.16 4.63 8.93
C GLN A 88 3.72 4.18 10.33
N HIS A 89 2.44 4.33 10.67
CA HIS A 89 1.83 3.76 11.87
C HIS A 89 1.02 2.52 11.45
N PHE A 90 1.40 1.37 11.98
CA PHE A 90 0.77 0.11 11.63
C PHE A 90 -0.73 0.12 11.97
N LYS A 91 -1.54 -0.31 11.01
CA LYS A 91 -2.99 -0.50 11.20
C LYS A 91 -3.28 -1.97 11.52
N LEU A 92 -2.58 -2.49 12.52
CA LEU A 92 -2.77 -3.84 13.02
C LEU A 92 -3.65 -3.81 14.27
N VAL A 93 -4.39 -4.90 14.51
CA VAL A 93 -5.17 -5.12 15.72
C VAL A 93 -4.32 -5.94 16.67
N ASP A 94 -3.92 -5.37 17.79
CA ASP A 94 -2.91 -5.93 18.69
C ASP A 94 -3.29 -7.31 19.23
N VAL A 95 -4.56 -7.49 19.61
CA VAL A 95 -5.08 -8.75 20.19
C VAL A 95 -5.32 -9.86 19.16
N PHE A 96 -5.20 -9.57 17.87
CA PHE A 96 -5.37 -10.55 16.80
C PHE A 96 -4.03 -11.20 16.45
N THR A 97 -4.10 -12.42 15.90
CA THR A 97 -2.90 -13.07 15.36
C THR A 97 -2.40 -12.34 14.11
N VAL A 98 -1.14 -12.58 13.76
CA VAL A 98 -0.54 -12.10 12.51
C VAL A 98 -1.39 -12.53 11.31
N LEU A 99 -1.79 -13.80 11.25
CA LEU A 99 -2.64 -14.32 10.18
C LEU A 99 -3.99 -13.58 10.12
N ASP A 100 -4.67 -13.40 11.25
CA ASP A 100 -5.97 -12.73 11.29
C ASP A 100 -5.87 -11.27 10.84
N ASN A 101 -4.79 -10.57 11.19
CA ASN A 101 -4.52 -9.22 10.71
C ASN A 101 -4.31 -9.15 9.20
N ILE A 102 -3.60 -10.12 8.62
CA ILE A 102 -3.31 -10.16 7.19
C ILE A 102 -4.58 -10.36 6.38
N ILE A 103 -5.45 -11.28 6.82
CA ILE A 103 -6.67 -11.62 6.10
C ILE A 103 -7.85 -10.68 6.40
N LEU A 104 -7.78 -9.89 7.44
CA LEU A 104 -8.86 -8.98 7.87
C LEU A 104 -9.32 -8.05 6.73
N GLY A 105 -10.60 -8.10 6.40
CA GLY A 105 -11.20 -7.33 5.29
C GLY A 105 -10.87 -7.86 3.89
N ALA A 106 -10.24 -9.05 3.81
CA ALA A 106 -9.95 -9.78 2.60
C ALA A 106 -10.20 -11.29 2.81
N GLU A 107 -11.24 -11.63 3.59
CA GLU A 107 -11.55 -12.99 3.94
C GLU A 107 -12.18 -13.75 2.76
N ASP A 108 -11.66 -14.95 2.49
CA ASP A 108 -12.34 -15.90 1.62
C ASP A 108 -13.43 -16.64 2.43
N THR A 109 -14.67 -16.42 2.06
CA THR A 109 -15.80 -17.15 2.62
C THR A 109 -16.34 -18.16 1.60
N LYS A 110 -16.53 -19.40 2.00
CA LYS A 110 -17.24 -20.42 1.22
C LYS A 110 -18.40 -20.93 2.08
N LEU A 111 -19.62 -20.79 1.55
CA LEU A 111 -20.86 -21.16 2.27
C LEU A 111 -20.99 -20.46 3.66
N GLY A 112 -20.51 -19.22 3.79
CA GLY A 112 -20.53 -18.47 5.06
C GLY A 112 -19.40 -18.81 6.03
N PHE A 113 -18.52 -19.77 5.71
CA PHE A 113 -17.37 -20.16 6.55
C PHE A 113 -16.06 -19.57 6.05
N LEU A 114 -15.26 -19.08 6.97
CA LEU A 114 -13.94 -18.51 6.74
C LEU A 114 -12.96 -19.62 6.29
N GLN A 115 -12.30 -19.44 5.14
CA GLN A 115 -11.33 -20.41 4.60
C GLN A 115 -9.92 -20.15 5.14
N LYS A 116 -9.74 -20.17 6.47
CA LYS A 116 -8.45 -19.86 7.12
C LYS A 116 -7.28 -20.74 6.65
N LYS A 117 -7.54 -22.03 6.34
CA LYS A 117 -6.47 -22.96 5.89
C LYS A 117 -5.89 -22.53 4.53
N GLU A 118 -6.74 -22.16 3.59
CA GLU A 118 -6.31 -21.70 2.27
C GLU A 118 -5.62 -20.34 2.35
N ALA A 119 -6.17 -19.41 3.13
CA ALA A 119 -5.55 -18.12 3.38
C ALA A 119 -4.16 -18.28 4.01
N ARG A 120 -4.01 -19.15 5.01
CA ARG A 120 -2.73 -19.46 5.66
C ARG A 120 -1.69 -19.97 4.65
N ARG A 121 -2.08 -20.90 3.77
CA ARG A 121 -1.19 -21.41 2.72
C ARG A 121 -0.68 -20.28 1.82
N LYS A 122 -1.57 -19.43 1.33
CA LYS A 122 -1.22 -18.28 0.48
C LYS A 122 -0.29 -17.29 1.19
N VAL A 123 -0.58 -16.97 2.46
CA VAL A 123 0.26 -16.08 3.26
C VAL A 123 1.64 -16.69 3.48
N GLN A 124 1.73 -18.00 3.76
CA GLN A 124 3.00 -18.70 3.93
C GLN A 124 3.82 -18.65 2.63
N GLU A 125 3.21 -18.92 1.48
CA GLU A 125 3.85 -18.83 0.17
C GLU A 125 4.41 -17.42 -0.11
N LEU A 126 3.67 -16.38 0.26
CA LEU A 126 4.15 -14.98 0.17
C LEU A 126 5.31 -14.72 1.12
N SER A 127 5.20 -15.16 2.37
CA SER A 127 6.24 -15.02 3.38
C SER A 127 7.56 -15.65 2.91
N ASP A 128 7.49 -16.85 2.35
CA ASP A 128 8.67 -17.56 1.84
C ASP A 128 9.24 -16.91 0.58
N LYS A 129 8.37 -16.56 -0.37
CA LYS A 129 8.75 -15.89 -1.63
C LYS A 129 9.51 -14.58 -1.41
N TYR A 130 9.04 -13.75 -0.48
CA TYR A 130 9.61 -12.44 -0.21
C TYR A 130 10.53 -12.41 1.01
N LYS A 131 10.80 -13.58 1.65
CA LYS A 131 11.63 -13.71 2.85
C LYS A 131 11.15 -12.83 4.02
N LEU A 132 9.84 -12.69 4.14
CA LEU A 132 9.17 -11.91 5.19
C LEU A 132 8.69 -12.83 6.33
N HIS A 133 9.59 -13.64 6.88
CA HIS A 133 9.23 -14.63 7.89
C HIS A 133 8.68 -13.99 9.16
N VAL A 134 7.48 -14.41 9.55
CA VAL A 134 6.79 -14.07 10.80
C VAL A 134 6.04 -15.30 11.30
N ASP A 135 5.83 -15.39 12.60
CA ASP A 135 4.96 -16.40 13.19
C ASP A 135 3.49 -16.00 12.96
N LEU A 136 2.78 -16.76 12.14
CA LEU A 136 1.40 -16.48 11.76
C LEU A 136 0.41 -16.66 12.92
N ASP A 137 0.78 -17.41 13.96
CA ASP A 137 -0.06 -17.69 15.14
C ASP A 137 0.23 -16.74 16.30
N ALA A 138 1.34 -16.02 16.28
CA ALA A 138 1.66 -15.04 17.29
C ALA A 138 0.66 -13.88 17.28
N LYS A 139 0.32 -13.33 18.42
CA LYS A 139 -0.43 -12.09 18.52
C LYS A 139 0.45 -10.90 18.15
N VAL A 140 -0.16 -9.85 17.59
CA VAL A 140 0.57 -8.65 17.18
C VAL A 140 1.19 -7.93 18.38
N GLU A 141 0.53 -7.94 19.54
CA GLU A 141 1.07 -7.36 20.79
C GLU A 141 2.36 -8.04 21.28
N ASP A 142 2.57 -9.32 20.92
CA ASP A 142 3.73 -10.12 21.38
C ASP A 142 4.92 -10.09 20.41
N ILE A 143 4.79 -9.45 19.24
CA ILE A 143 5.85 -9.43 18.23
C ILE A 143 6.58 -8.08 18.17
N THR A 144 7.83 -8.11 17.69
CA THR A 144 8.65 -6.90 17.55
C THR A 144 8.11 -5.96 16.46
N VAL A 145 8.47 -4.67 16.53
CA VAL A 145 8.13 -3.65 15.53
C VAL A 145 8.54 -4.09 14.10
N GLY A 146 9.71 -4.72 13.95
CA GLY A 146 10.16 -5.26 12.66
C GLY A 146 9.26 -6.39 12.13
N MET A 147 8.71 -7.22 13.01
CA MET A 147 7.72 -8.25 12.63
C MET A 147 6.37 -7.62 12.31
N GLN A 148 5.93 -6.59 13.03
CA GLN A 148 4.73 -5.83 12.70
C GLN A 148 4.83 -5.19 11.31
N GLN A 149 5.99 -4.64 10.97
CA GLN A 149 6.25 -4.10 9.63
C GLN A 149 6.15 -5.17 8.54
N ARG A 150 6.74 -6.35 8.76
CA ARG A 150 6.61 -7.50 7.83
C ARG A 150 5.16 -7.94 7.69
N THR A 151 4.40 -7.94 8.77
CA THR A 151 2.96 -8.27 8.78
C THR A 151 2.16 -7.29 7.91
N GLU A 152 2.42 -5.98 8.01
CA GLU A 152 1.79 -4.97 7.14
C GLU A 152 2.13 -5.16 5.66
N ILE A 153 3.39 -5.49 5.36
CA ILE A 153 3.81 -5.77 3.98
C ILE A 153 3.08 -7.03 3.45
N LEU A 154 3.04 -8.11 4.24
CA LEU A 154 2.33 -9.34 3.87
C LEU A 154 0.82 -9.09 3.66
N LYS A 155 0.20 -8.28 4.52
CA LYS A 155 -1.19 -7.85 4.40
C LYS A 155 -1.45 -7.13 3.09
N MET A 156 -0.59 -6.20 2.71
CA MET A 156 -0.66 -5.47 1.44
C MET A 156 -0.50 -6.44 0.26
N LEU A 157 0.52 -7.30 0.26
CA LEU A 157 0.77 -8.27 -0.80
C LEU A 157 -0.39 -9.26 -0.95
N TYR A 158 -0.95 -9.78 0.15
CA TYR A 158 -2.08 -10.68 0.14
C TYR A 158 -3.32 -10.06 -0.53
N ARG A 159 -3.59 -8.79 -0.24
CA ARG A 159 -4.70 -8.05 -0.86
C ARG A 159 -4.50 -7.82 -2.35
N THR A 160 -3.29 -7.43 -2.75
CA THR A 160 -2.96 -7.16 -4.17
C THR A 160 -3.07 -8.41 -5.04
N MET A 161 -2.78 -9.60 -4.50
CA MET A 161 -2.93 -10.86 -5.25
C MET A 161 -4.38 -11.27 -5.52
N ARG A 162 -5.35 -10.62 -4.88
CA ARG A 162 -6.78 -10.95 -4.99
C ARG A 162 -7.54 -9.97 -5.90
N SER A 163 -6.90 -8.88 -6.29
CA SER A 163 -7.42 -7.89 -7.24
C SER A 163 -7.13 -8.32 -8.67
#